data_2f81b947f7ee12551ca4831d17219bfe
#
_entry.id   2f81b947f7ee12551ca4831d17219bfe
#
_cell.length_a   1.000
_cell.length_b   1.000
_cell.length_c   1.000
_cell.angle_alpha   90.00
_cell.angle_beta   90.00
_cell.angle_gamma   90.00
#
_symmetry.space_group_name_H-M   'P 1'
#
loop_
_entity.id
_entity.type
_entity.pdbx_description
1 polymer ?
#
loop_
_entity_poly.entity_id
_entity_poly.type
_entity_poly.pdbx_seq_one_letter_code
_entity_poly.pdbx_strand_id
1 'polypeptide(L)'
;MAYFALHSEYFIFAVSIMGFTRSYPKDKGLYGLFNDSFPPIIDGVTLTVENYAYWLSKSGKTPCIVTPWNPEEVPSPYHVMRYVSLPIQNRHPYRYGYPKLDPFIWSRLRNTDFKILHSHCPFSSGRLAVYVKKKQKVPLIGTFHSKYKDDLKHSFRLMPFCVPIIMKRILDFFNACDEVWIPQQYVEETVRKYGYKGKLTVVENGNDFASLVHGDIRQYKKEAKKRIGFDEKDFNLLFVGQHIWEKGLDIILKTFEKLKDLKSLKINFIGDGYAAPLLEKMVKEKNLEKKIKFNGLITDRNRLSDFYAASDLFFFPSMYDNAPLVVRESAAMGTPSILLKGSTASEVISDRINGYLVDKNIEEISTMIQTLEKEREELIRTGINARNTLVRSWEDVVVEVSDRYETIIKRFNRNIS
;
A
#
# COMPACT_ATOMS: atom_id res chain seq x y z
N MET A 1 13.07 20.13 27.56
CA MET A 1 12.73 18.86 26.93
C MET A 1 13.25 18.71 25.49
N ALA A 2 13.21 19.72 24.63
CA ALA A 2 13.75 19.63 23.26
C ALA A 2 15.27 19.35 23.17
N TYR A 3 16.05 19.81 24.15
CA TYR A 3 17.50 19.64 24.17
C TYR A 3 17.94 18.19 24.50
N PHE A 4 17.14 17.46 25.28
CA PHE A 4 17.38 16.04 25.60
C PHE A 4 17.01 15.10 24.44
N ALA A 5 16.00 15.42 23.67
CA ALA A 5 15.61 14.63 22.49
C ALA A 5 16.68 14.70 21.38
N LEU A 6 17.27 15.87 21.13
CA LEU A 6 18.35 16.03 20.17
C LEU A 6 19.62 15.23 20.57
N HIS A 7 19.96 15.19 21.86
CA HIS A 7 21.13 14.45 22.34
C HIS A 7 20.93 12.93 22.29
N SER A 8 19.72 12.42 22.50
CA SER A 8 19.43 10.99 22.36
C SER A 8 19.51 10.52 20.90
N GLU A 9 19.05 11.34 19.94
CA GLU A 9 19.18 11.02 18.51
C GLU A 9 20.65 11.06 18.02
N TYR A 10 21.46 11.99 18.51
CA TYR A 10 22.90 12.02 18.21
C TYR A 10 23.66 10.85 18.84
N PHE A 11 23.28 10.42 20.02
CA PHE A 11 23.89 9.27 20.68
C PHE A 11 23.51 7.95 20.00
N ILE A 12 22.24 7.80 19.58
CA ILE A 12 21.76 6.66 18.78
C ILE A 12 22.42 6.67 17.39
N PHE A 13 22.62 7.84 16.79
CA PHE A 13 23.35 8.00 15.54
C PHE A 13 24.82 7.53 15.68
N ALA A 14 25.51 7.89 16.78
CA ALA A 14 26.88 7.44 17.04
C ALA A 14 26.96 5.93 17.31
N VAL A 15 26.02 5.35 18.06
CA VAL A 15 25.95 3.91 18.34
C VAL A 15 25.61 3.11 17.09
N SER A 16 24.73 3.63 16.23
CA SER A 16 24.44 3.04 14.92
C SER A 16 25.68 3.01 14.02
N ILE A 17 26.55 4.03 14.09
CA ILE A 17 27.84 4.06 13.38
C ILE A 17 28.78 2.94 13.87
N MET A 18 28.83 2.64 15.17
CA MET A 18 29.72 1.61 15.74
C MET A 18 29.31 0.17 15.45
N GLY A 19 28.02 -0.08 15.19
CA GLY A 19 27.53 -1.41 14.79
C GLY A 19 27.85 -1.82 13.33
N PHE A 20 28.44 -0.95 12.54
CA PHE A 20 28.61 -1.11 11.09
C PHE A 20 29.97 -1.66 10.62
N THR A 21 30.83 -2.15 11.52
CA THR A 21 32.13 -2.73 11.15
C THR A 21 32.07 -4.18 10.65
N ARG A 22 30.89 -4.76 10.37
CA ARG A 22 30.81 -6.06 9.71
C ARG A 22 31.26 -5.91 8.27
N SER A 23 32.41 -6.50 7.91
CA SER A 23 32.78 -6.74 6.53
C SER A 23 31.74 -7.67 5.90
N TYR A 24 30.88 -7.11 5.03
CA TYR A 24 29.97 -7.93 4.25
C TYR A 24 30.78 -8.64 3.17
N PRO A 25 30.64 -9.98 3.02
CA PRO A 25 31.19 -10.67 1.87
C PRO A 25 30.66 -10.00 0.59
N LYS A 26 31.42 -10.10 -0.51
CA LYS A 26 30.93 -9.63 -1.82
C LYS A 26 29.70 -10.44 -2.20
N ASP A 27 28.54 -9.90 -1.93
CA ASP A 27 27.27 -10.50 -2.32
C ASP A 27 27.08 -10.32 -3.82
N LYS A 28 27.07 -11.43 -4.55
CA LYS A 28 26.93 -11.44 -6.01
C LYS A 28 25.53 -11.84 -6.43
N GLY A 29 25.04 -11.18 -7.45
CA GLY A 29 23.82 -11.58 -8.12
C GLY A 29 22.55 -11.21 -7.38
N LEU A 30 22.53 -10.10 -6.64
CA LEU A 30 21.38 -9.67 -5.86
C LEU A 30 20.30 -9.00 -6.71
N TYR A 31 19.05 -9.13 -6.25
CA TYR A 31 17.88 -8.44 -6.77
C TYR A 31 17.57 -7.26 -5.84
N GLY A 32 17.91 -6.04 -6.28
CA GLY A 32 17.80 -4.84 -5.45
C GLY A 32 16.36 -4.32 -5.43
N LEU A 33 15.75 -4.25 -4.25
CA LEU A 33 14.42 -3.66 -4.01
C LEU A 33 14.58 -2.35 -3.25
N PHE A 34 14.33 -1.22 -3.92
CA PHE A 34 14.54 0.12 -3.39
C PHE A 34 13.21 0.73 -2.98
N ASN A 35 13.04 1.09 -1.71
CA ASN A 35 11.84 1.78 -1.24
C ASN A 35 12.18 2.78 -0.12
N ASP A 36 11.38 3.85 0.00
CA ASP A 36 11.56 4.87 1.04
C ASP A 36 10.90 4.51 2.38
N SER A 37 10.19 3.38 2.46
CA SER A 37 9.64 2.80 3.68
C SER A 37 9.88 1.29 3.72
N PHE A 38 10.07 0.75 4.94
CA PHE A 38 10.17 -0.68 5.20
C PHE A 38 9.79 -0.92 6.68
N PRO A 39 9.42 -2.13 7.12
CA PRO A 39 9.03 -2.35 8.51
C PRO A 39 9.97 -1.67 9.52
N PRO A 40 9.38 -1.04 10.56
CA PRO A 40 8.01 -1.21 11.10
C PRO A 40 6.92 -0.37 10.41
N ILE A 41 7.24 0.42 9.40
CA ILE A 41 6.23 1.18 8.65
C ILE A 41 5.39 0.19 7.83
N ILE A 42 4.06 0.24 7.99
CA ILE A 42 3.11 -0.62 7.29
C ILE A 42 2.25 0.24 6.36
N ASP A 43 2.45 0.08 5.06
CA ASP A 43 1.63 0.65 4.00
C ASP A 43 1.59 -0.30 2.80
N GLY A 44 0.75 -0.03 1.80
CA GLY A 44 0.59 -0.91 0.64
C GLY A 44 1.87 -1.11 -0.17
N VAL A 45 2.78 -0.12 -0.20
CA VAL A 45 4.06 -0.23 -0.92
C VAL A 45 5.05 -1.08 -0.13
N THR A 46 5.12 -0.88 1.18
CA THR A 46 5.94 -1.70 2.08
C THR A 46 5.53 -3.17 2.00
N LEU A 47 4.22 -3.46 2.07
CA LEU A 47 3.69 -4.82 1.92
C LEU A 47 4.04 -5.43 0.56
N THR A 48 3.99 -4.64 -0.52
CA THR A 48 4.41 -5.10 -1.84
C THR A 48 5.89 -5.49 -1.85
N VAL A 49 6.77 -4.66 -1.30
CA VAL A 49 8.22 -4.93 -1.25
C VAL A 49 8.54 -6.16 -0.40
N GLU A 50 7.86 -6.34 0.75
CA GLU A 50 8.02 -7.52 1.60
C GLU A 50 7.60 -8.80 0.88
N ASN A 51 6.46 -8.78 0.18
CA ASN A 51 6.00 -9.92 -0.59
C ASN A 51 6.94 -10.24 -1.77
N TYR A 52 7.46 -9.22 -2.45
CA TYR A 52 8.48 -9.42 -3.48
C TYR A 52 9.74 -10.08 -2.87
N ALA A 53 10.23 -9.57 -1.74
CA ALA A 53 11.39 -10.16 -1.08
C ALA A 53 11.14 -11.62 -0.65
N TYR A 54 9.97 -11.89 -0.09
CA TYR A 54 9.59 -13.24 0.36
C TYR A 54 9.56 -14.24 -0.80
N TRP A 55 8.80 -13.95 -1.86
CA TRP A 55 8.60 -14.89 -2.95
C TRP A 55 9.82 -15.00 -3.87
N LEU A 56 10.61 -13.94 -4.05
CA LEU A 56 11.92 -14.02 -4.71
C LEU A 56 12.86 -14.94 -3.94
N SER A 57 12.89 -14.84 -2.59
CA SER A 57 13.69 -15.74 -1.76
C SER A 57 13.24 -17.20 -1.90
N LYS A 58 11.94 -17.45 -1.92
CA LYS A 58 11.36 -18.79 -2.12
C LYS A 58 11.70 -19.37 -3.49
N SER A 59 11.84 -18.52 -4.51
CA SER A 59 12.27 -18.94 -5.87
C SER A 59 13.79 -19.05 -6.03
N GLY A 60 14.57 -19.05 -4.93
CA GLY A 60 16.02 -19.20 -4.95
C GLY A 60 16.79 -17.94 -5.38
N LYS A 61 16.13 -16.77 -5.44
CA LYS A 61 16.78 -15.49 -5.68
C LYS A 61 17.14 -14.82 -4.36
N THR A 62 18.12 -13.93 -4.39
CA THR A 62 18.56 -13.22 -3.19
C THR A 62 18.13 -11.76 -3.27
N PRO A 63 16.99 -11.37 -2.65
CA PRO A 63 16.57 -9.98 -2.57
C PRO A 63 17.45 -9.17 -1.61
N CYS A 64 17.69 -7.92 -1.97
CA CYS A 64 18.37 -6.94 -1.13
C CYS A 64 17.52 -5.66 -1.06
N ILE A 65 16.99 -5.37 0.12
CA ILE A 65 16.19 -4.18 0.34
C ILE A 65 17.10 -2.99 0.65
N VAL A 66 16.88 -1.85 -0.03
CA VAL A 66 17.62 -0.60 0.20
C VAL A 66 16.63 0.49 0.61
N THR A 67 16.73 0.96 1.86
CA THR A 67 15.70 1.81 2.49
C THR A 67 16.32 2.81 3.47
N PRO A 68 15.65 3.95 3.78
CA PRO A 68 16.05 4.83 4.89
C PRO A 68 16.07 4.09 6.23
N TRP A 69 17.00 4.47 7.09
CA TRP A 69 17.06 3.97 8.45
C TRP A 69 15.86 4.42 9.29
N ASN A 70 15.37 3.55 10.18
CA ASN A 70 14.31 3.85 11.15
C ASN A 70 14.79 3.42 12.54
N PRO A 71 14.66 4.27 13.60
CA PRO A 71 15.07 3.93 14.96
C PRO A 71 14.28 2.74 15.55
N GLU A 72 13.06 2.51 15.07
CA GLU A 72 12.18 1.41 15.51
C GLU A 72 12.33 0.17 14.61
N GLU A 73 13.46 0.05 13.89
CA GLU A 73 13.66 -1.06 12.95
C GLU A 73 13.53 -2.43 13.63
N VAL A 74 12.91 -3.35 12.90
CA VAL A 74 12.75 -4.74 13.34
C VAL A 74 13.72 -5.64 12.56
N PRO A 75 14.17 -6.77 13.16
CA PRO A 75 14.95 -7.77 12.44
C PRO A 75 14.22 -8.24 11.18
N SER A 76 14.97 -8.40 10.10
CA SER A 76 14.45 -8.86 8.81
C SER A 76 15.18 -10.14 8.39
N PRO A 77 14.49 -11.15 7.82
CA PRO A 77 15.14 -12.33 7.26
C PRO A 77 15.89 -12.05 5.97
N TYR A 78 15.74 -10.85 5.40
CA TYR A 78 16.36 -10.44 4.14
C TYR A 78 17.59 -9.58 4.36
N HIS A 79 18.42 -9.45 3.33
CA HIS A 79 19.45 -8.42 3.28
C HIS A 79 18.79 -7.03 3.25
N VAL A 80 19.00 -6.20 4.30
CA VAL A 80 18.52 -4.83 4.35
C VAL A 80 19.70 -3.87 4.48
N MET A 81 19.85 -3.00 3.50
CA MET A 81 20.80 -1.88 3.52
C MET A 81 20.06 -0.61 3.91
N ARG A 82 20.31 -0.11 5.08
CA ARG A 82 19.73 1.13 5.58
C ARG A 82 20.73 2.27 5.46
N TYR A 83 20.23 3.45 5.14
CA TYR A 83 21.01 4.68 5.02
C TYR A 83 20.42 5.82 5.83
N VAL A 84 21.23 6.81 6.16
CA VAL A 84 20.87 7.95 7.01
C VAL A 84 19.56 8.58 6.58
N SER A 85 18.70 8.85 7.57
CA SER A 85 17.38 9.46 7.37
C SER A 85 17.01 10.40 8.50
N LEU A 86 16.09 11.33 8.24
CA LEU A 86 15.48 12.22 9.21
C LEU A 86 13.96 12.06 9.17
N PRO A 87 13.24 12.24 10.29
CA PRO A 87 11.79 12.20 10.31
C PRO A 87 11.21 13.30 9.41
N ILE A 88 10.10 12.98 8.73
CA ILE A 88 9.34 13.99 7.99
C ILE A 88 8.38 14.66 8.96
N GLN A 89 8.52 15.97 9.12
CA GLN A 89 7.65 16.75 9.98
C GLN A 89 6.17 16.55 9.60
N ASN A 90 5.32 16.31 10.60
CA ASN A 90 3.88 16.05 10.44
C ASN A 90 3.50 14.82 9.59
N ARG A 91 4.43 13.87 9.35
CA ARG A 91 4.19 12.62 8.63
C ARG A 91 4.77 11.39 9.35
N HIS A 92 4.68 11.36 10.68
CA HIS A 92 5.05 10.15 11.42
C HIS A 92 4.25 8.94 10.90
N PRO A 93 4.86 7.75 10.71
CA PRO A 93 6.25 7.37 11.04
C PRO A 93 7.25 7.53 9.88
N TYR A 94 6.88 8.21 8.80
CA TYR A 94 7.72 8.31 7.58
C TYR A 94 8.97 9.15 7.79
N ARG A 95 10.05 8.74 7.12
CA ARG A 95 11.36 9.38 7.18
C ARG A 95 11.87 9.68 5.77
N TYR A 96 12.64 10.76 5.64
CA TYR A 96 13.29 11.11 4.39
C TYR A 96 14.77 10.73 4.43
N GLY A 97 15.23 10.00 3.43
CA GLY A 97 16.58 9.49 3.37
C GLY A 97 17.59 10.46 2.77
N TYR A 98 18.79 10.48 3.34
CA TYR A 98 19.92 11.31 2.90
C TYR A 98 21.15 10.43 2.59
N PRO A 99 21.12 9.61 1.52
CA PRO A 99 22.21 8.69 1.22
C PRO A 99 23.54 9.41 0.94
N LYS A 100 23.51 10.68 0.50
CA LYS A 100 24.73 11.48 0.30
C LYS A 100 25.48 11.79 1.59
N LEU A 101 24.80 11.78 2.72
CA LEU A 101 25.39 12.03 4.05
C LEU A 101 25.85 10.72 4.73
N ASP A 102 25.68 9.59 4.08
CA ASP A 102 26.01 8.27 4.63
C ASP A 102 27.23 7.68 3.88
N PRO A 103 28.44 7.75 4.47
CA PRO A 103 29.63 7.21 3.83
C PRO A 103 29.61 5.68 3.71
N PHE A 104 28.91 5.01 4.62
CA PHE A 104 28.87 3.55 4.68
C PHE A 104 27.98 2.94 3.59
N ILE A 105 26.87 3.58 3.23
CA ILE A 105 26.00 3.09 2.16
C ILE A 105 26.76 3.01 0.83
N TRP A 106 27.63 3.98 0.55
CA TRP A 106 28.43 4.00 -0.68
C TRP A 106 29.44 2.88 -0.73
N SER A 107 30.08 2.55 0.40
CA SER A 107 30.99 1.41 0.51
C SER A 107 30.26 0.08 0.31
N ARG A 108 29.09 -0.08 0.96
CA ARG A 108 28.26 -1.28 0.80
C ARG A 108 27.80 -1.48 -0.64
N LEU A 109 27.23 -0.46 -1.26
CA LEU A 109 26.77 -0.53 -2.64
C LEU A 109 27.89 -0.83 -3.64
N ARG A 110 29.14 -0.38 -3.37
CA ARG A 110 30.30 -0.72 -4.22
C ARG A 110 30.70 -2.20 -4.09
N ASN A 111 30.47 -2.80 -2.93
CA ASN A 111 30.80 -4.20 -2.66
C ASN A 111 29.66 -5.17 -2.98
N THR A 112 28.51 -4.64 -3.41
CA THR A 112 27.32 -5.41 -3.78
C THR A 112 27.22 -5.47 -5.30
N ASP A 113 26.99 -6.65 -5.84
CA ASP A 113 26.79 -6.90 -7.27
C ASP A 113 25.30 -7.18 -7.53
N PHE A 114 24.61 -6.23 -8.12
CA PHE A 114 23.20 -6.38 -8.47
C PHE A 114 23.04 -6.94 -9.88
N LYS A 115 22.04 -7.81 -10.07
CA LYS A 115 21.58 -8.24 -11.39
C LYS A 115 20.56 -7.27 -11.98
N ILE A 116 19.71 -6.72 -11.12
CA ILE A 116 18.62 -5.82 -11.47
C ILE A 116 18.25 -4.98 -10.26
N LEU A 117 17.75 -3.78 -10.51
CA LEU A 117 17.22 -2.87 -9.51
C LEU A 117 15.75 -2.65 -9.78
N HIS A 118 14.93 -2.71 -8.73
CA HIS A 118 13.53 -2.34 -8.79
C HIS A 118 13.23 -1.31 -7.71
N SER A 119 12.84 -0.12 -8.11
CA SER A 119 12.48 0.95 -7.17
C SER A 119 10.97 1.14 -7.13
N HIS A 120 10.42 1.03 -5.92
CA HIS A 120 9.01 1.23 -5.64
C HIS A 120 8.69 2.68 -5.25
N CYS A 121 9.70 3.54 -5.14
CA CYS A 121 9.56 4.93 -4.74
C CYS A 121 10.53 5.84 -5.50
N PRO A 122 10.07 7.00 -6.02
CA PRO A 122 10.92 7.89 -6.85
C PRO A 122 11.78 8.88 -6.05
N PHE A 123 11.68 8.87 -4.71
CA PHE A 123 12.33 9.88 -3.86
C PHE A 123 13.80 9.53 -3.56
N SER A 124 14.15 9.33 -2.28
CA SER A 124 15.55 9.15 -1.89
C SER A 124 16.10 7.80 -2.37
N SER A 125 15.35 6.71 -2.21
CA SER A 125 15.73 5.37 -2.67
C SER A 125 15.77 5.27 -4.19
N GLY A 126 14.78 5.86 -4.90
CA GLY A 126 14.78 5.88 -6.36
C GLY A 126 15.97 6.59 -6.96
N ARG A 127 16.35 7.76 -6.40
CA ARG A 127 17.55 8.47 -6.84
C ARG A 127 18.84 7.69 -6.57
N LEU A 128 18.88 6.96 -5.45
CA LEU A 128 19.99 6.07 -5.15
C LEU A 128 20.05 4.90 -6.14
N ALA A 129 18.91 4.31 -6.50
CA ALA A 129 18.81 3.27 -7.52
C ALA A 129 19.32 3.74 -8.88
N VAL A 130 18.95 4.96 -9.32
CA VAL A 130 19.48 5.56 -10.58
C VAL A 130 21.00 5.71 -10.53
N TYR A 131 21.56 6.10 -9.40
CA TYR A 131 23.00 6.18 -9.24
C TYR A 131 23.65 4.81 -9.36
N VAL A 132 23.12 3.78 -8.67
CA VAL A 132 23.65 2.40 -8.72
C VAL A 132 23.56 1.85 -10.15
N LYS A 133 22.42 2.02 -10.84
CA LYS A 133 22.24 1.68 -12.26
C LYS A 133 23.41 2.21 -13.12
N LYS A 134 23.69 3.50 -13.00
CA LYS A 134 24.77 4.14 -13.79
C LYS A 134 26.17 3.61 -13.46
N LYS A 135 26.42 3.29 -12.20
CA LYS A 135 27.76 2.81 -11.74
C LYS A 135 27.99 1.35 -12.05
N GLN A 136 26.98 0.51 -11.87
CA GLN A 136 27.10 -0.93 -12.06
C GLN A 136 26.64 -1.41 -13.46
N LYS A 137 26.05 -0.50 -14.26
CA LYS A 137 25.51 -0.83 -15.59
C LYS A 137 24.53 -2.00 -15.53
N VAL A 138 23.53 -1.89 -14.66
CA VAL A 138 22.47 -2.88 -14.46
C VAL A 138 21.10 -2.27 -14.74
N PRO A 139 20.09 -3.04 -15.17
CA PRO A 139 18.77 -2.51 -15.47
C PRO A 139 18.04 -2.02 -14.21
N LEU A 140 17.22 -0.99 -14.39
CA LEU A 140 16.37 -0.39 -13.35
C LEU A 140 14.92 -0.38 -13.77
N ILE A 141 14.06 -0.91 -12.93
CA ILE A 141 12.60 -0.82 -13.03
C ILE A 141 12.09 0.18 -12.01
N GLY A 142 11.08 0.96 -12.39
CA GLY A 142 10.35 1.81 -11.46
C GLY A 142 8.86 1.46 -11.43
N THR A 143 8.28 1.20 -10.26
CA THR A 143 6.83 1.04 -10.13
C THR A 143 6.17 2.30 -9.62
N PHE A 144 5.07 2.69 -10.27
CA PHE A 144 4.30 3.88 -9.95
C PHE A 144 3.16 3.52 -8.99
N HIS A 145 3.35 3.77 -7.69
CA HIS A 145 2.40 3.36 -6.66
C HIS A 145 1.40 4.44 -6.23
N SER A 146 1.75 5.73 -6.28
CA SER A 146 0.99 6.79 -5.61
C SER A 146 0.61 7.94 -6.54
N LYS A 147 -0.47 8.64 -6.21
CA LYS A 147 -0.85 9.92 -6.86
C LYS A 147 0.04 11.06 -6.36
N TYR A 148 1.33 10.98 -6.66
CA TYR A 148 2.38 11.87 -6.12
C TYR A 148 2.03 13.36 -6.15
N LYS A 149 1.36 13.84 -7.20
CA LYS A 149 1.00 15.26 -7.31
C LYS A 149 -0.01 15.68 -6.24
N ASP A 150 -0.95 14.80 -5.92
CA ASP A 150 -1.98 15.07 -4.92
C ASP A 150 -1.37 14.96 -3.51
N ASP A 151 -0.53 13.97 -3.27
CA ASP A 151 0.27 13.82 -2.04
C ASP A 151 1.13 15.05 -1.77
N LEU A 152 1.80 15.55 -2.80
CA LEU A 152 2.67 16.72 -2.70
C LEU A 152 1.88 18.00 -2.46
N LYS A 153 0.73 18.20 -3.12
CA LYS A 153 -0.13 19.35 -2.88
C LYS A 153 -0.61 19.40 -1.43
N HIS A 154 -0.97 18.25 -0.88
CA HIS A 154 -1.37 18.17 0.53
C HIS A 154 -0.19 18.46 1.46
N SER A 155 0.97 17.86 1.21
CA SER A 155 2.18 18.01 2.05
C SER A 155 2.78 19.41 2.00
N PHE A 156 2.75 20.04 0.82
CA PHE A 156 3.33 21.37 0.57
C PHE A 156 2.28 22.47 0.40
N ARG A 157 1.18 22.36 1.16
CA ARG A 157 0.07 23.34 1.10
C ARG A 157 0.55 24.78 1.31
N LEU A 158 1.54 24.99 2.19
CA LEU A 158 2.12 26.31 2.46
C LEU A 158 3.22 26.74 1.46
N MET A 159 3.71 25.80 0.64
CA MET A 159 4.78 26.05 -0.34
C MET A 159 4.42 25.41 -1.70
N PRO A 160 3.33 25.82 -2.35
CA PRO A 160 2.84 25.16 -3.57
C PRO A 160 3.81 25.24 -4.74
N PHE A 161 4.72 26.20 -4.76
CA PHE A 161 5.77 26.34 -5.77
C PHE A 161 6.79 25.19 -5.77
N CYS A 162 6.91 24.45 -4.67
CA CYS A 162 7.78 23.27 -4.60
C CYS A 162 7.23 22.09 -5.41
N VAL A 163 5.90 21.98 -5.57
CA VAL A 163 5.24 20.83 -6.20
C VAL A 163 5.74 20.62 -7.63
N PRO A 164 5.78 21.60 -8.53
CA PRO A 164 6.30 21.39 -9.90
C PRO A 164 7.75 20.91 -9.93
N ILE A 165 8.58 21.44 -9.03
CA ILE A 165 10.01 21.09 -8.95
C ILE A 165 10.18 19.63 -8.54
N ILE A 166 9.41 19.19 -7.53
CA ILE A 166 9.45 17.79 -7.05
C ILE A 166 8.85 16.87 -8.12
N MET A 167 7.74 17.25 -8.76
CA MET A 167 7.14 16.48 -9.85
C MET A 167 8.10 16.28 -11.03
N LYS A 168 8.87 17.30 -11.40
CA LYS A 168 9.92 17.17 -12.42
C LYS A 168 10.94 16.10 -12.00
N ARG A 169 11.41 16.12 -10.76
CA ARG A 169 12.36 15.10 -10.25
C ARG A 169 11.80 13.70 -10.25
N ILE A 170 10.50 13.55 -9.98
CA ILE A 170 9.79 12.28 -10.06
C ILE A 170 9.76 11.77 -11.51
N LEU A 171 9.44 12.64 -12.46
CA LEU A 171 9.46 12.30 -13.88
C LEU A 171 10.87 11.98 -14.39
N ASP A 172 11.89 12.72 -13.95
CA ASP A 172 13.30 12.46 -14.27
C ASP A 172 13.72 11.05 -13.78
N PHE A 173 13.24 10.62 -12.60
CA PHE A 173 13.45 9.27 -12.11
C PHE A 173 12.81 8.23 -13.03
N PHE A 174 11.50 8.36 -13.36
CA PHE A 174 10.82 7.40 -14.22
C PHE A 174 11.42 7.37 -15.64
N ASN A 175 11.84 8.49 -16.17
CA ASN A 175 12.55 8.56 -17.45
C ASN A 175 13.95 7.91 -17.42
N ALA A 176 14.56 7.75 -16.25
CA ALA A 176 15.82 7.05 -16.06
C ALA A 176 15.67 5.53 -15.93
N CYS A 177 14.46 5.03 -15.72
CA CYS A 177 14.16 3.60 -15.66
C CYS A 177 14.18 2.96 -17.06
N ASP A 178 14.55 1.68 -17.14
CA ASP A 178 14.48 0.89 -18.38
C ASP A 178 13.06 0.38 -18.66
N GLU A 179 12.29 0.16 -17.59
CA GLU A 179 10.86 -0.08 -17.63
C GLU A 179 10.15 0.64 -16.49
N VAL A 180 8.91 1.06 -16.77
CA VAL A 180 8.01 1.63 -15.75
C VAL A 180 6.75 0.77 -15.66
N TRP A 181 6.49 0.29 -14.44
CA TRP A 181 5.34 -0.55 -14.15
C TRP A 181 4.25 0.23 -13.41
N ILE A 182 3.01 -0.14 -13.71
CA ILE A 182 1.81 0.39 -13.05
C ILE A 182 0.96 -0.76 -12.53
N PRO A 183 0.30 -0.63 -11.36
CA PRO A 183 -0.47 -1.72 -10.75
C PRO A 183 -1.83 -1.98 -11.41
N GLN A 184 -2.35 -1.05 -12.20
CA GLN A 184 -3.62 -1.13 -12.91
C GLN A 184 -3.62 -0.23 -14.16
N GLN A 185 -4.46 -0.55 -15.14
CA GLN A 185 -4.51 0.20 -16.41
C GLN A 185 -4.95 1.67 -16.21
N TYR A 186 -5.92 1.95 -15.35
CA TYR A 186 -6.40 3.33 -15.09
C TYR A 186 -5.31 4.22 -14.48
N VAL A 187 -4.27 3.64 -13.88
CA VAL A 187 -3.11 4.41 -13.40
C VAL A 187 -2.36 5.07 -14.56
N GLU A 188 -2.42 4.49 -15.77
CA GLU A 188 -1.80 5.08 -16.98
C GLU A 188 -2.26 6.51 -17.20
N GLU A 189 -3.57 6.78 -17.10
CA GLU A 189 -4.09 8.13 -17.28
C GLU A 189 -3.44 9.15 -16.33
N THR A 190 -3.28 8.75 -15.06
CA THR A 190 -2.60 9.58 -14.05
C THR A 190 -1.14 9.84 -14.41
N VAL A 191 -0.42 8.80 -14.84
CA VAL A 191 1.00 8.88 -15.21
C VAL A 191 1.17 9.76 -16.46
N ARG A 192 0.26 9.63 -17.44
CA ARG A 192 0.25 10.48 -18.66
C ARG A 192 -0.05 11.94 -18.32
N LYS A 193 -1.00 12.21 -17.44
CA LYS A 193 -1.30 13.58 -16.94
C LYS A 193 -0.11 14.22 -16.23
N TYR A 194 0.79 13.42 -15.66
CA TYR A 194 2.02 13.92 -15.05
C TYR A 194 3.12 14.23 -16.10
N GLY A 195 2.91 13.81 -17.36
CA GLY A 195 3.82 14.10 -18.48
C GLY A 195 4.78 12.97 -18.85
N TYR A 196 4.65 11.77 -18.26
CA TYR A 196 5.45 10.61 -18.66
C TYR A 196 4.99 10.09 -20.04
N LYS A 197 5.94 9.94 -20.98
CA LYS A 197 5.67 9.53 -22.36
C LYS A 197 6.21 8.13 -22.69
N GLY A 198 6.99 7.52 -21.78
CA GLY A 198 7.59 6.22 -22.00
C GLY A 198 6.56 5.07 -21.98
N LYS A 199 7.02 3.86 -22.30
CA LYS A 199 6.19 2.65 -22.22
C LYS A 199 5.83 2.36 -20.77
N LEU A 200 4.57 1.94 -20.57
CA LEU A 200 4.07 1.45 -19.30
C LEU A 200 3.73 -0.02 -19.42
N THR A 201 3.98 -0.76 -18.35
CA THR A 201 3.64 -2.19 -18.27
C THR A 201 2.77 -2.40 -17.03
N VAL A 202 1.61 -3.04 -17.20
CA VAL A 202 0.76 -3.40 -16.08
C VAL A 202 1.35 -4.63 -15.39
N VAL A 203 1.59 -4.50 -14.09
CA VAL A 203 1.96 -5.60 -13.18
C VAL A 203 1.14 -5.45 -11.92
N GLU A 204 0.11 -6.28 -11.80
CA GLU A 204 -0.85 -6.20 -10.71
C GLU A 204 -0.25 -6.54 -9.35
N ASN A 205 -0.85 -5.99 -8.29
CA ASN A 205 -0.52 -6.38 -6.92
C ASN A 205 -1.16 -7.74 -6.59
N GLY A 206 -0.46 -8.53 -5.78
CA GLY A 206 -0.96 -9.79 -5.24
C GLY A 206 -1.78 -9.61 -3.97
N ASN A 207 -2.27 -10.74 -3.46
CA ASN A 207 -2.99 -10.83 -2.20
C ASN A 207 -2.54 -12.08 -1.42
N ASP A 208 -2.38 -11.94 -0.11
CA ASP A 208 -1.99 -13.01 0.81
C ASP A 208 -3.17 -13.60 1.57
N PHE A 209 -4.29 -12.91 1.67
CA PHE A 209 -5.45 -13.36 2.46
C PHE A 209 -6.12 -14.61 1.90
N ALA A 210 -6.07 -14.80 0.58
CA ALA A 210 -6.67 -15.99 -0.02
C ALA A 210 -6.11 -17.30 0.55
N SER A 211 -4.84 -17.31 0.93
CA SER A 211 -4.15 -18.46 1.53
C SER A 211 -4.57 -18.74 2.98
N LEU A 212 -5.20 -17.77 3.66
CA LEU A 212 -5.70 -17.94 5.03
C LEU A 212 -7.02 -18.72 5.10
N VAL A 213 -7.71 -18.85 3.96
CA VAL A 213 -8.99 -19.55 3.88
C VAL A 213 -8.74 -21.00 3.46
N HIS A 214 -8.86 -21.92 4.42
CA HIS A 214 -8.82 -23.35 4.17
C HIS A 214 -10.27 -23.90 4.08
N GLY A 215 -10.65 -24.40 2.90
CA GLY A 215 -12.00 -24.94 2.65
C GLY A 215 -13.03 -23.94 2.16
N ASP A 216 -14.28 -24.10 2.59
CA ASP A 216 -15.40 -23.27 2.11
C ASP A 216 -15.36 -21.86 2.72
N ILE A 217 -15.35 -20.85 1.87
CA ILE A 217 -15.37 -19.43 2.26
C ILE A 217 -16.62 -19.06 3.07
N ARG A 218 -17.77 -19.68 2.80
CA ARG A 218 -19.02 -19.42 3.53
C ARG A 218 -18.89 -19.87 4.99
N GLN A 219 -18.30 -21.04 5.20
CA GLN A 219 -18.04 -21.56 6.56
C GLN A 219 -17.02 -20.64 7.27
N TYR A 220 -15.95 -20.25 6.59
CA TYR A 220 -14.96 -19.34 7.15
C TYR A 220 -15.58 -18.00 7.59
N LYS A 221 -16.46 -17.40 6.76
CA LYS A 221 -17.20 -16.16 7.08
C LYS A 221 -18.06 -16.32 8.32
N LYS A 222 -18.78 -17.43 8.45
CA LYS A 222 -19.62 -17.71 9.62
C LYS A 222 -18.79 -17.84 10.91
N GLU A 223 -17.65 -18.49 10.83
CA GLU A 223 -16.73 -18.61 11.95
C GLU A 223 -16.07 -17.28 12.31
N ALA A 224 -15.67 -16.49 11.31
CA ALA A 224 -15.12 -15.15 11.50
C ALA A 224 -16.12 -14.22 12.20
N LYS A 225 -17.42 -14.25 11.82
CA LYS A 225 -18.48 -13.50 12.54
C LYS A 225 -18.51 -13.86 14.03
N LYS A 226 -18.38 -15.14 14.38
CA LYS A 226 -18.33 -15.58 15.77
C LYS A 226 -17.06 -15.12 16.49
N ARG A 227 -15.86 -15.22 15.83
CA ARG A 227 -14.59 -14.78 16.42
C ARG A 227 -14.56 -13.29 16.68
N ILE A 228 -15.13 -12.48 15.78
CA ILE A 228 -15.22 -11.02 15.93
C ILE A 228 -16.36 -10.62 16.88
N GLY A 229 -17.36 -11.47 17.08
CA GLY A 229 -18.51 -11.20 17.93
C GLY A 229 -19.59 -10.33 17.26
N PHE A 230 -19.75 -10.45 15.94
CA PHE A 230 -20.82 -9.75 15.22
C PHE A 230 -22.15 -10.48 15.36
N ASP A 231 -23.22 -9.72 15.60
CA ASP A 231 -24.59 -10.25 15.59
C ASP A 231 -24.98 -10.62 14.14
N GLU A 232 -25.59 -11.80 13.95
CA GLU A 232 -26.05 -12.25 12.64
C GLU A 232 -27.15 -11.37 12.05
N LYS A 233 -27.90 -10.66 12.92
CA LYS A 233 -28.97 -9.73 12.53
C LYS A 233 -28.43 -8.41 12.01
N ASP A 234 -27.20 -8.04 12.42
CA ASP A 234 -26.58 -6.79 11.99
C ASP A 234 -26.13 -6.87 10.54
N PHE A 235 -26.19 -5.76 9.86
CA PHE A 235 -25.61 -5.54 8.56
C PHE A 235 -24.28 -4.80 8.74
N ASN A 236 -23.20 -5.57 8.71
CA ASN A 236 -21.87 -5.11 9.08
C ASN A 236 -21.09 -4.64 7.87
N LEU A 237 -20.86 -3.34 7.81
CA LEU A 237 -19.92 -2.72 6.88
C LEU A 237 -18.52 -2.67 7.48
N LEU A 238 -17.52 -2.57 6.62
CA LEU A 238 -16.11 -2.41 7.00
C LEU A 238 -15.46 -1.29 6.19
N PHE A 239 -14.66 -0.48 6.85
CA PHE A 239 -13.68 0.40 6.23
C PHE A 239 -12.28 0.07 6.78
N VAL A 240 -11.30 -0.12 5.90
CA VAL A 240 -9.89 -0.35 6.25
C VAL A 240 -9.03 0.64 5.50
N GLY A 241 -8.18 1.36 6.22
CA GLY A 241 -7.23 2.30 5.63
C GLY A 241 -6.82 3.42 6.58
N GLN A 242 -5.91 4.25 6.12
CA GLN A 242 -5.55 5.45 6.88
C GLN A 242 -6.79 6.34 7.08
N HIS A 243 -6.99 6.82 8.30
CA HIS A 243 -8.08 7.74 8.62
C HIS A 243 -7.69 9.16 8.21
N ILE A 244 -7.77 9.41 6.91
CA ILE A 244 -7.56 10.71 6.26
C ILE A 244 -8.79 11.09 5.44
N TRP A 245 -9.13 12.38 5.36
CA TRP A 245 -10.35 12.83 4.68
C TRP A 245 -10.40 12.49 3.20
N GLU A 246 -9.24 12.39 2.57
CA GLU A 246 -9.08 12.04 1.16
C GLU A 246 -9.64 10.65 0.82
N LYS A 247 -9.80 9.78 1.82
CA LYS A 247 -10.41 8.45 1.65
C LYS A 247 -11.94 8.43 1.77
N GLY A 248 -12.58 9.61 1.80
CA GLY A 248 -14.03 9.71 1.78
C GLY A 248 -14.70 9.41 3.12
N LEU A 249 -14.01 9.65 4.25
CA LEU A 249 -14.57 9.42 5.59
C LEU A 249 -15.81 10.29 5.85
N ASP A 250 -15.86 11.49 5.26
CA ASP A 250 -17.03 12.38 5.31
C ASP A 250 -18.25 11.79 4.58
N ILE A 251 -18.01 11.04 3.48
CA ILE A 251 -19.06 10.33 2.72
C ILE A 251 -19.65 9.24 3.60
N ILE A 252 -18.79 8.44 4.28
CA ILE A 252 -19.25 7.40 5.20
C ILE A 252 -20.09 8.01 6.32
N LEU A 253 -19.59 9.06 6.96
CA LEU A 253 -20.30 9.72 8.07
C LEU A 253 -21.67 10.25 7.65
N LYS A 254 -21.75 10.98 6.51
CA LYS A 254 -23.02 11.51 5.97
C LYS A 254 -24.00 10.40 5.61
N THR A 255 -23.50 9.29 5.06
CA THR A 255 -24.32 8.11 4.74
C THR A 255 -24.91 7.51 6.02
N PHE A 256 -24.12 7.37 7.08
CA PHE A 256 -24.60 6.83 8.35
C PHE A 256 -25.54 7.76 9.09
N GLU A 257 -25.35 9.07 8.96
CA GLU A 257 -26.29 10.08 9.47
C GLU A 257 -27.65 9.96 8.78
N LYS A 258 -27.66 9.79 7.45
CA LYS A 258 -28.88 9.59 6.67
C LYS A 258 -29.56 8.26 7.01
N LEU A 259 -28.81 7.22 7.27
CA LEU A 259 -29.30 5.89 7.61
C LEU A 259 -29.37 5.62 9.12
N LYS A 260 -29.49 6.69 9.93
CA LYS A 260 -29.53 6.56 11.41
C LYS A 260 -30.67 5.66 11.92
N ASP A 261 -31.79 5.61 11.21
CA ASP A 261 -32.96 4.83 11.60
C ASP A 261 -32.89 3.35 11.19
N LEU A 262 -31.96 2.95 10.31
CA LEU A 262 -31.72 1.55 9.95
C LEU A 262 -30.93 0.86 11.07
N LYS A 263 -31.64 0.25 12.03
CA LYS A 263 -31.08 -0.27 13.30
C LYS A 263 -30.02 -1.37 13.10
N SER A 264 -30.17 -2.21 12.09
CA SER A 264 -29.23 -3.31 11.75
C SER A 264 -27.87 -2.80 11.25
N LEU A 265 -27.82 -1.59 10.68
CA LEU A 265 -26.60 -1.07 10.03
C LEU A 265 -25.50 -0.75 11.04
N LYS A 266 -24.33 -1.33 10.84
CA LYS A 266 -23.10 -1.08 11.60
C LYS A 266 -21.92 -0.88 10.65
N ILE A 267 -20.90 -0.16 11.11
CA ILE A 267 -19.61 -0.12 10.42
C ILE A 267 -18.45 -0.18 11.41
N ASN A 268 -17.42 -0.92 11.03
CA ASN A 268 -16.16 -0.99 11.74
C ASN A 268 -15.09 -0.25 10.94
N PHE A 269 -14.40 0.69 11.60
CA PHE A 269 -13.24 1.38 11.07
C PHE A 269 -11.98 0.72 11.58
N ILE A 270 -11.07 0.35 10.68
CA ILE A 270 -9.75 -0.20 11.01
C ILE A 270 -8.68 0.67 10.36
N GLY A 271 -7.73 1.10 11.17
CA GLY A 271 -6.64 1.99 10.78
C GLY A 271 -6.50 3.15 11.74
N ASP A 272 -5.64 4.09 11.38
CA ASP A 272 -5.40 5.33 12.10
C ASP A 272 -5.01 6.44 11.11
N GLY A 273 -5.00 7.68 11.57
CA GLY A 273 -4.60 8.83 10.77
C GLY A 273 -5.04 10.16 11.36
N TYR A 274 -4.60 11.26 10.75
CA TYR A 274 -4.81 12.60 11.28
C TYR A 274 -6.30 13.00 11.43
N ALA A 275 -7.20 12.35 10.71
CA ALA A 275 -8.64 12.65 10.78
C ALA A 275 -9.36 11.87 11.90
N ALA A 276 -8.76 10.83 12.48
CA ALA A 276 -9.42 9.96 13.46
C ALA A 276 -9.99 10.73 14.66
N PRO A 277 -9.25 11.63 15.35
CA PRO A 277 -9.80 12.32 16.52
C PRO A 277 -11.02 13.20 16.20
N LEU A 278 -11.00 13.88 15.03
CA LEU A 278 -12.11 14.70 14.61
C LEU A 278 -13.30 13.85 14.17
N LEU A 279 -13.07 12.76 13.46
CA LEU A 279 -14.12 11.85 13.02
C LEU A 279 -14.83 11.21 14.23
N GLU A 280 -14.09 10.75 15.24
CA GLU A 280 -14.67 10.22 16.49
C GLU A 280 -15.52 11.25 17.22
N LYS A 281 -15.05 12.51 17.28
CA LYS A 281 -15.82 13.61 17.84
C LYS A 281 -17.14 13.81 17.09
N MET A 282 -17.10 13.86 15.75
CA MET A 282 -18.29 14.03 14.90
C MET A 282 -19.28 12.86 15.06
N VAL A 283 -18.79 11.63 15.21
CA VAL A 283 -19.63 10.45 15.48
C VAL A 283 -20.41 10.61 16.78
N LYS A 284 -19.79 11.11 17.86
CA LYS A 284 -20.43 11.39 19.15
C LYS A 284 -21.46 12.52 19.03
N GLU A 285 -21.09 13.63 18.39
CA GLU A 285 -22.00 14.78 18.20
C GLU A 285 -23.27 14.41 17.41
N LYS A 286 -23.17 13.40 16.53
CA LYS A 286 -24.29 12.89 15.72
C LYS A 286 -25.03 11.70 16.35
N ASN A 287 -24.63 11.24 17.55
CA ASN A 287 -25.19 10.08 18.26
C ASN A 287 -25.13 8.80 17.43
N LEU A 288 -24.00 8.55 16.76
CA LEU A 288 -23.77 7.41 15.88
C LEU A 288 -22.88 6.32 16.52
N GLU A 289 -22.48 6.42 17.81
CA GLU A 289 -21.54 5.52 18.47
C GLU A 289 -22.05 4.06 18.54
N LYS A 290 -23.38 3.88 18.52
CA LYS A 290 -23.99 2.54 18.48
C LYS A 290 -23.88 1.87 17.11
N LYS A 291 -23.55 2.63 16.06
CA LYS A 291 -23.44 2.16 14.67
C LYS A 291 -22.00 2.16 14.14
N ILE A 292 -21.18 3.09 14.59
CA ILE A 292 -19.81 3.30 14.10
C ILE A 292 -18.82 2.94 15.21
N LYS A 293 -17.97 1.95 14.94
CA LYS A 293 -16.94 1.48 15.87
C LYS A 293 -15.55 1.69 15.30
N PHE A 294 -14.65 2.25 16.09
CA PHE A 294 -13.23 2.38 15.76
C PHE A 294 -12.44 1.28 16.45
N ASN A 295 -11.66 0.53 15.70
CA ASN A 295 -10.90 -0.62 16.18
C ASN A 295 -9.38 -0.35 16.21
N GLY A 296 -8.96 0.88 15.84
CA GLY A 296 -7.54 1.24 15.73
C GLY A 296 -6.80 0.49 14.63
N LEU A 297 -5.49 0.57 14.66
CA LEU A 297 -4.62 -0.13 13.71
C LEU A 297 -4.53 -1.62 14.09
N ILE A 298 -4.87 -2.49 13.16
CA ILE A 298 -4.73 -3.95 13.30
C ILE A 298 -3.61 -4.41 12.37
N THR A 299 -2.51 -4.89 12.95
CA THR A 299 -1.34 -5.40 12.23
C THR A 299 -1.34 -6.93 12.08
N ASP A 300 -2.05 -7.64 12.96
CA ASP A 300 -2.25 -9.08 12.85
C ASP A 300 -3.13 -9.40 11.63
N ARG A 301 -2.52 -10.04 10.62
CA ARG A 301 -3.16 -10.38 9.35
C ARG A 301 -4.33 -11.36 9.53
N ASN A 302 -4.25 -12.32 10.46
CA ASN A 302 -5.34 -13.25 10.74
C ASN A 302 -6.55 -12.49 11.33
N ARG A 303 -6.31 -11.62 12.32
CA ARG A 303 -7.38 -10.81 12.90
C ARG A 303 -8.00 -9.85 11.88
N LEU A 304 -7.18 -9.23 11.02
CA LEU A 304 -7.67 -8.35 9.96
C LEU A 304 -8.50 -9.12 8.93
N SER A 305 -8.08 -10.34 8.54
CA SER A 305 -8.85 -11.20 7.65
C SER A 305 -10.20 -11.59 8.23
N ASP A 306 -10.28 -11.83 9.55
CA ASP A 306 -11.54 -12.09 10.23
C ASP A 306 -12.49 -10.91 10.15
N PHE A 307 -12.02 -9.66 10.28
CA PHE A 307 -12.88 -8.48 10.09
C PHE A 307 -13.43 -8.39 8.66
N TYR A 308 -12.58 -8.62 7.65
CA TYR A 308 -13.05 -8.66 6.27
C TYR A 308 -14.08 -9.77 6.07
N ALA A 309 -13.80 -10.99 6.52
CA ALA A 309 -14.70 -12.14 6.36
C ALA A 309 -16.01 -11.99 7.14
N ALA A 310 -15.95 -11.42 8.35
CA ALA A 310 -17.13 -11.21 9.19
C ALA A 310 -18.07 -10.12 8.63
N SER A 311 -17.56 -9.22 7.79
CA SER A 311 -18.34 -8.12 7.23
C SER A 311 -19.18 -8.57 6.04
N ASP A 312 -20.31 -7.91 5.87
CA ASP A 312 -21.22 -8.16 4.75
C ASP A 312 -20.84 -7.33 3.51
N LEU A 313 -20.30 -6.11 3.72
CA LEU A 313 -19.92 -5.19 2.66
C LEU A 313 -18.68 -4.38 3.05
N PHE A 314 -17.73 -4.22 2.13
CA PHE A 314 -16.59 -3.33 2.27
C PHE A 314 -16.92 -1.98 1.65
N PHE A 315 -17.00 -0.93 2.47
CA PHE A 315 -17.35 0.42 2.01
C PHE A 315 -16.09 1.29 1.88
N PHE A 316 -15.66 1.55 0.66
CA PHE A 316 -14.42 2.27 0.39
C PHE A 316 -14.64 3.42 -0.62
N PRO A 317 -15.21 4.56 -0.20
CA PRO A 317 -15.54 5.68 -1.09
C PRO A 317 -14.34 6.59 -1.39
N SER A 318 -13.16 6.00 -1.63
CA SER A 318 -11.94 6.75 -1.93
C SER A 318 -11.81 7.06 -3.41
N MET A 319 -11.55 8.34 -3.73
CA MET A 319 -11.09 8.78 -5.05
C MET A 319 -9.57 8.97 -5.12
N TYR A 320 -8.91 8.78 -3.98
CA TYR A 320 -7.51 9.11 -3.77
C TYR A 320 -6.55 7.98 -4.17
N ASP A 321 -6.91 6.75 -3.84
CA ASP A 321 -6.03 5.59 -4.03
C ASP A 321 -5.81 5.24 -5.52
N ASN A 322 -4.66 4.66 -5.84
CA ASN A 322 -4.36 4.16 -7.19
C ASN A 322 -4.87 2.73 -7.41
N ALA A 323 -4.31 1.77 -6.67
CA ALA A 323 -4.67 0.35 -6.73
C ALA A 323 -4.68 -0.20 -5.30
N PRO A 324 -5.72 0.13 -4.51
CA PRO A 324 -5.73 -0.18 -3.09
C PRO A 324 -5.79 -1.69 -2.84
N LEU A 325 -4.81 -2.22 -2.10
CA LEU A 325 -4.75 -3.63 -1.71
C LEU A 325 -6.00 -4.05 -0.92
N VAL A 326 -6.56 -3.14 -0.11
CA VAL A 326 -7.72 -3.38 0.73
C VAL A 326 -8.97 -3.87 -0.03
N VAL A 327 -9.14 -3.47 -1.30
CA VAL A 327 -10.24 -3.95 -2.17
C VAL A 327 -10.02 -5.43 -2.54
N ARG A 328 -8.77 -5.81 -2.85
CA ARG A 328 -8.41 -7.20 -3.14
C ARG A 328 -8.40 -8.06 -1.88
N GLU A 329 -8.05 -7.49 -0.73
CA GLU A 329 -8.13 -8.14 0.59
C GLU A 329 -9.58 -8.46 0.95
N SER A 330 -10.49 -7.51 0.76
CA SER A 330 -11.92 -7.72 0.95
C SER A 330 -12.46 -8.83 0.02
N ALA A 331 -12.11 -8.77 -1.25
CA ALA A 331 -12.48 -9.79 -2.24
C ALA A 331 -11.96 -11.18 -1.85
N ALA A 332 -10.71 -11.28 -1.37
CA ALA A 332 -10.12 -12.55 -0.92
C ALA A 332 -10.91 -13.21 0.22
N MET A 333 -11.55 -12.41 1.05
CA MET A 333 -12.42 -12.87 2.14
C MET A 333 -13.89 -13.04 1.71
N GLY A 334 -14.19 -12.96 0.42
CA GLY A 334 -15.55 -13.12 -0.11
C GLY A 334 -16.48 -11.98 0.33
N THR A 335 -15.96 -10.80 0.59
CA THR A 335 -16.74 -9.63 0.97
C THR A 335 -16.69 -8.61 -0.19
N PRO A 336 -17.84 -8.35 -0.84
CA PRO A 336 -17.90 -7.45 -1.97
C PRO A 336 -17.66 -6.01 -1.52
N SER A 337 -17.12 -5.19 -2.43
CA SER A 337 -16.86 -3.78 -2.18
C SER A 337 -17.93 -2.89 -2.80
N ILE A 338 -18.27 -1.78 -2.15
CA ILE A 338 -18.95 -0.62 -2.75
C ILE A 338 -17.95 0.51 -2.93
N LEU A 339 -17.75 0.94 -4.18
CA LEU A 339 -16.75 1.93 -4.60
C LEU A 339 -17.42 3.06 -5.39
N LEU A 340 -16.74 4.21 -5.45
CA LEU A 340 -17.18 5.33 -6.28
C LEU A 340 -16.81 5.10 -7.75
N LYS A 341 -17.76 5.32 -8.65
CA LYS A 341 -17.53 5.37 -10.09
C LYS A 341 -16.43 6.39 -10.44
N GLY A 342 -15.58 6.06 -11.40
CA GLY A 342 -14.47 6.92 -11.83
C GLY A 342 -13.27 6.97 -10.86
N SER A 343 -13.29 6.24 -9.74
CA SER A 343 -12.09 6.00 -8.94
C SER A 343 -11.19 5.00 -9.65
N THR A 344 -9.87 5.10 -9.47
CA THR A 344 -8.95 4.08 -9.97
C THR A 344 -9.23 2.71 -9.38
N ALA A 345 -9.70 2.64 -8.13
CA ALA A 345 -10.11 1.40 -7.48
C ALA A 345 -11.28 0.71 -8.19
N SER A 346 -12.17 1.47 -8.87
CA SER A 346 -13.37 0.93 -9.53
C SER A 346 -13.08 0.16 -10.83
N GLU A 347 -11.87 0.28 -11.39
CA GLU A 347 -11.48 -0.37 -12.65
C GLU A 347 -11.70 -1.88 -12.64
N VAL A 348 -11.42 -2.53 -11.52
CA VAL A 348 -11.50 -3.98 -11.38
C VAL A 348 -12.91 -4.48 -11.07
N ILE A 349 -13.86 -3.57 -10.83
CA ILE A 349 -15.23 -3.90 -10.47
C ILE A 349 -16.14 -3.91 -11.69
N SER A 350 -16.76 -5.06 -11.94
CA SER A 350 -17.92 -5.21 -12.79
C SER A 350 -19.17 -5.06 -11.91
N ASP A 351 -19.89 -3.94 -12.07
CA ASP A 351 -21.01 -3.58 -11.21
C ASP A 351 -22.03 -4.70 -11.06
N ARG A 352 -22.46 -4.98 -9.84
CA ARG A 352 -23.37 -6.06 -9.43
C ARG A 352 -22.91 -7.50 -9.75
N ILE A 353 -21.72 -7.66 -10.32
CA ILE A 353 -21.13 -8.98 -10.62
C ILE A 353 -20.12 -9.36 -9.54
N ASN A 354 -19.10 -8.51 -9.29
CA ASN A 354 -18.04 -8.74 -8.31
C ASN A 354 -17.84 -7.58 -7.34
N GLY A 355 -18.80 -6.65 -7.28
CA GLY A 355 -18.82 -5.49 -6.42
C GLY A 355 -19.89 -4.50 -6.88
N TYR A 356 -19.93 -3.33 -6.27
CA TYR A 356 -20.95 -2.32 -6.52
C TYR A 356 -20.31 -0.98 -6.81
N LEU A 357 -20.83 -0.28 -7.82
CA LEU A 357 -20.37 1.04 -8.24
C LEU A 357 -21.47 2.06 -8.06
N VAL A 358 -21.17 3.15 -7.34
CA VAL A 358 -22.11 4.25 -7.06
C VAL A 358 -21.48 5.59 -7.44
N ASP A 359 -22.33 6.55 -7.77
CA ASP A 359 -21.88 7.92 -7.94
C ASP A 359 -21.56 8.56 -6.58
N LYS A 360 -20.78 9.64 -6.56
CA LYS A 360 -20.46 10.39 -5.33
C LYS A 360 -21.69 11.16 -4.86
N ASN A 361 -22.77 10.44 -4.55
CA ASN A 361 -24.07 10.96 -4.14
C ASN A 361 -24.56 10.19 -2.91
N ILE A 362 -24.77 10.90 -1.80
CA ILE A 362 -25.18 10.29 -0.52
C ILE A 362 -26.53 9.59 -0.64
N GLU A 363 -27.46 10.12 -1.45
CA GLU A 363 -28.77 9.50 -1.70
C GLU A 363 -28.63 8.12 -2.36
N GLU A 364 -27.89 8.07 -3.46
CA GLU A 364 -27.64 6.84 -4.20
C GLU A 364 -26.91 5.80 -3.34
N ILE A 365 -25.86 6.23 -2.63
CA ILE A 365 -25.09 5.35 -1.71
C ILE A 365 -26.02 4.79 -0.62
N SER A 366 -26.85 5.64 -0.02
CA SER A 366 -27.77 5.24 1.04
C SER A 366 -28.83 4.25 0.53
N THR A 367 -29.40 4.53 -0.63
CA THR A 367 -30.38 3.64 -1.29
C THR A 367 -29.76 2.29 -1.62
N MET A 368 -28.55 2.28 -2.18
CA MET A 368 -27.81 1.04 -2.46
C MET A 368 -27.60 0.22 -1.18
N ILE A 369 -27.12 0.83 -0.10
CA ILE A 369 -26.89 0.13 1.19
C ILE A 369 -28.20 -0.45 1.74
N GLN A 370 -29.33 0.29 1.67
CA GLN A 370 -30.65 -0.20 2.11
C GLN A 370 -31.15 -1.37 1.26
N THR A 371 -30.88 -1.36 -0.04
CA THR A 371 -31.23 -2.45 -0.95
C THR A 371 -30.43 -3.69 -0.61
N LEU A 372 -29.10 -3.54 -0.48
CA LEU A 372 -28.19 -4.64 -0.19
C LEU A 372 -28.39 -5.26 1.20
N GLU A 373 -28.86 -4.46 2.17
CA GLU A 373 -29.23 -4.98 3.50
C GLU A 373 -30.34 -6.02 3.42
N LYS A 374 -31.27 -5.86 2.46
CA LYS A 374 -32.37 -6.79 2.22
C LYS A 374 -31.98 -7.96 1.32
N GLU A 375 -31.01 -7.77 0.45
CA GLU A 375 -30.58 -8.72 -0.60
C GLU A 375 -29.30 -9.47 -0.19
N ARG A 376 -29.25 -10.05 1.02
CA ARG A 376 -28.04 -10.65 1.58
C ARG A 376 -27.51 -11.85 0.80
N GLU A 377 -28.38 -12.62 0.15
CA GLU A 377 -27.95 -13.74 -0.72
C GLU A 377 -27.21 -13.23 -1.98
N GLU A 378 -27.65 -12.10 -2.53
CA GLU A 378 -26.94 -11.46 -3.64
C GLU A 378 -25.54 -11.00 -3.21
N LEU A 379 -25.40 -10.41 -2.02
CA LEU A 379 -24.10 -10.03 -1.46
C LEU A 379 -23.14 -11.22 -1.36
N ILE A 380 -23.64 -12.37 -0.87
CA ILE A 380 -22.81 -13.59 -0.76
C ILE A 380 -22.33 -14.03 -2.15
N ARG A 381 -23.23 -14.06 -3.14
CA ARG A 381 -22.90 -14.41 -4.52
C ARG A 381 -21.86 -13.44 -5.13
N THR A 382 -22.10 -12.14 -4.98
CA THR A 382 -21.19 -11.08 -5.46
C THR A 382 -19.83 -11.18 -4.78
N GLY A 383 -19.78 -11.47 -3.48
CA GLY A 383 -18.54 -11.68 -2.73
C GLY A 383 -17.75 -12.92 -3.21
N ILE A 384 -18.42 -14.02 -3.53
CA ILE A 384 -17.78 -15.21 -4.12
C ILE A 384 -17.21 -14.86 -5.50
N ASN A 385 -17.98 -14.14 -6.32
CA ASN A 385 -17.51 -13.67 -7.63
C ASN A 385 -16.29 -12.73 -7.49
N ALA A 386 -16.32 -11.81 -6.52
CA ALA A 386 -15.18 -10.94 -6.22
C ALA A 386 -13.92 -11.76 -5.90
N ARG A 387 -14.04 -12.77 -5.05
CA ARG A 387 -12.94 -13.68 -4.72
C ARG A 387 -12.39 -14.38 -5.96
N ASN A 388 -13.24 -14.86 -6.84
CA ASN A 388 -12.84 -15.61 -8.03
C ASN A 388 -12.23 -14.74 -9.13
N THR A 389 -12.55 -13.45 -9.18
CA THR A 389 -12.17 -12.56 -10.30
C THR A 389 -11.12 -11.51 -9.94
N LEU A 390 -11.02 -11.13 -8.66
CA LEU A 390 -10.14 -10.02 -8.24
C LEU A 390 -8.88 -10.48 -7.51
N VAL A 391 -8.80 -11.77 -7.16
CA VAL A 391 -7.73 -12.26 -6.29
C VAL A 391 -6.68 -12.98 -7.12
N ARG A 392 -5.45 -12.49 -7.01
CA ARG A 392 -4.26 -13.11 -7.53
C ARG A 392 -3.26 -13.28 -6.37
N SER A 393 -2.63 -14.44 -6.25
CA SER A 393 -1.65 -14.66 -5.17
C SER A 393 -0.37 -13.84 -5.38
N TRP A 394 0.30 -13.49 -4.31
CA TRP A 394 1.64 -12.89 -4.42
C TRP A 394 2.64 -13.86 -5.06
N GLU A 395 2.46 -15.17 -4.88
CA GLU A 395 3.27 -16.19 -5.54
C GLU A 395 3.19 -16.05 -7.05
N ASP A 396 1.97 -16.06 -7.62
CA ASP A 396 1.76 -15.93 -9.07
C ASP A 396 2.30 -14.59 -9.61
N VAL A 397 2.10 -13.51 -8.85
CA VAL A 397 2.64 -12.19 -9.23
C VAL A 397 4.17 -12.21 -9.27
N VAL A 398 4.82 -12.77 -8.26
CA VAL A 398 6.29 -12.75 -8.20
C VAL A 398 6.91 -13.76 -9.15
N VAL A 399 6.22 -14.84 -9.51
CA VAL A 399 6.63 -15.70 -10.65
C VAL A 399 6.68 -14.87 -11.93
N GLU A 400 5.61 -14.16 -12.27
CA GLU A 400 5.60 -13.25 -13.43
C GLU A 400 6.68 -12.19 -13.36
N VAL A 401 6.84 -11.53 -12.20
CA VAL A 401 7.87 -10.52 -11.96
C VAL A 401 9.26 -11.09 -12.17
N SER A 402 9.51 -12.28 -11.67
CA SER A 402 10.77 -13.00 -11.83
C SER A 402 11.11 -13.25 -13.30
N ASP A 403 10.16 -13.72 -14.09
CA ASP A 403 10.33 -13.97 -15.53
C ASP A 403 10.58 -12.67 -16.31
N ARG A 404 9.87 -11.60 -15.92
CA ARG A 404 10.12 -10.25 -16.47
C ARG A 404 11.52 -9.75 -16.14
N TYR A 405 11.98 -9.94 -14.90
CA TYR A 405 13.35 -9.57 -14.51
C TYR A 405 14.40 -10.28 -15.39
N GLU A 406 14.27 -11.59 -15.57
CA GLU A 406 15.21 -12.34 -16.42
C GLU A 406 15.19 -11.86 -17.88
N THR A 407 14.01 -11.53 -18.39
CA THR A 407 13.85 -10.98 -19.75
C THR A 407 14.51 -9.60 -19.89
N ILE A 408 14.33 -8.73 -18.89
CA ILE A 408 14.93 -7.40 -18.86
C ILE A 408 16.44 -7.47 -18.76
N ILE A 409 16.97 -8.34 -17.88
CA ILE A 409 18.41 -8.57 -17.73
C ILE A 409 19.02 -9.04 -19.06
N LYS A 410 18.42 -10.03 -19.71
CA LYS A 410 18.90 -10.54 -21.01
C LYS A 410 18.90 -9.46 -22.09
N ARG A 411 17.82 -8.67 -22.20
CA ARG A 411 17.71 -7.55 -23.14
C ARG A 411 18.75 -6.48 -22.87
N PHE A 412 18.91 -6.09 -21.61
CA PHE A 412 19.87 -5.07 -21.20
C PHE A 412 21.30 -5.46 -21.53
N ASN A 413 21.70 -6.70 -21.24
CA ASN A 413 23.05 -7.21 -21.52
C ASN A 413 23.36 -7.26 -23.03
N ARG A 414 22.35 -7.58 -23.89
CA ARG A 414 22.52 -7.55 -25.36
C ARG A 414 22.77 -6.14 -25.91
N ASN A 415 22.25 -5.09 -25.22
CA ASN A 415 22.41 -3.72 -25.65
C ASN A 415 23.73 -3.09 -25.20
N ILE A 416 24.49 -3.77 -24.33
CA ILE A 416 25.80 -3.29 -23.82
C ILE A 416 26.94 -4.04 -24.49
N SER A 417 26.70 -5.27 -24.97
CA SER A 417 27.63 -6.05 -25.80
C SER A 417 27.64 -5.54 -27.24
#